data_f9f27e83779b918bef8ccae087b678a5
#
_entry.id   f9f27e83779b918bef8ccae087b678a5
#
_cell.length_a   1.000
_cell.length_b   1.000
_cell.length_c   1.000
_cell.angle_alpha   90.00
_cell.angle_beta   90.00
_cell.angle_gamma   90.00
#
_symmetry.space_group_name_H-M   'P 1'
#
loop_
_entity.id
_entity.type
_entity.pdbx_description
1 polymer ?
#
loop_
_entity_poly.entity_id
_entity_poly.type
_entity_poly.pdbx_seq_one_letter_code
_entity_poly.pdbx_strand_id
1 'polypeptide(L)'
;MQTQTKLSKKDILELFKKGCKPKSEHNIGIEYERLPIFSVTSKTADYGSEFGICNFLRNFAKEENWDYITDDYNIIGLKQVHDTVTLEPGCQIELSIKPEKTIDELKSKIDKLNKQMYPILNRFGISLLNYGVSPLSTHKSINLIPKRRYHIMAKYLWGILSDVMMRETAGVQCCIDFENEDDAMEKFRVANKLTPFMTAMFAN
;
A
#
# COMPACT_ATOMS: atom_id res chain seq x y z
N MET A 1 -9.84 -28.77 15.49
CA MET A 1 -10.27 -28.73 14.08
C MET A 1 -11.16 -27.52 13.92
N GLN A 2 -10.68 -26.45 13.31
CA GLN A 2 -11.55 -25.33 12.91
C GLN A 2 -12.35 -25.81 11.71
N THR A 3 -13.66 -25.90 11.87
CA THR A 3 -14.59 -26.13 10.77
C THR A 3 -14.45 -25.00 9.75
N GLN A 4 -13.84 -25.26 8.62
CA GLN A 4 -13.83 -24.32 7.49
C GLN A 4 -15.29 -24.09 7.06
N THR A 5 -15.84 -22.95 7.42
CA THR A 5 -17.18 -22.55 6.95
C THR A 5 -17.07 -22.27 5.45
N LYS A 6 -17.71 -23.10 4.65
CA LYS A 6 -17.72 -22.93 3.19
C LYS A 6 -18.56 -21.70 2.85
N LEU A 7 -17.91 -20.66 2.33
CA LEU A 7 -18.58 -19.43 1.89
C LEU A 7 -19.57 -19.74 0.76
N SER A 8 -20.77 -19.23 0.86
CA SER A 8 -21.81 -19.29 -0.17
C SER A 8 -21.78 -18.01 -1.03
N LYS A 9 -22.42 -18.07 -2.21
CA LYS A 9 -22.64 -16.86 -3.03
C LYS A 9 -23.38 -15.77 -2.26
N LYS A 10 -24.30 -16.15 -1.36
CA LYS A 10 -25.06 -15.21 -0.53
C LYS A 10 -24.14 -14.46 0.43
N ASP A 11 -23.18 -15.13 1.06
CA ASP A 11 -22.24 -14.50 1.99
C ASP A 11 -21.38 -13.44 1.27
N ILE A 12 -20.97 -13.72 0.02
CA ILE A 12 -20.23 -12.77 -0.82
C ILE A 12 -21.08 -11.55 -1.16
N LEU A 13 -22.34 -11.76 -1.58
CA LEU A 13 -23.26 -10.67 -1.90
C LEU A 13 -23.56 -9.79 -0.67
N GLU A 14 -23.74 -10.40 0.51
CA GLU A 14 -23.94 -9.66 1.75
C GLU A 14 -22.71 -8.82 2.14
N LEU A 15 -21.51 -9.28 1.81
CA LEU A 15 -20.29 -8.48 2.03
C LEU A 15 -20.30 -7.19 1.19
N PHE A 16 -20.66 -7.29 -0.10
CA PHE A 16 -20.78 -6.11 -0.97
C PHE A 16 -21.88 -5.16 -0.50
N LYS A 17 -23.05 -5.70 -0.12
CA LYS A 17 -24.17 -4.89 0.41
C LYS A 17 -23.81 -4.11 1.66
N LYS A 18 -23.00 -4.70 2.54
CA LYS A 18 -22.48 -4.00 3.74
C LYS A 18 -21.58 -2.82 3.41
N GLY A 19 -20.98 -2.79 2.23
CA GLY A 19 -20.18 -1.68 1.72
C GLY A 19 -21.01 -0.52 1.16
N CYS A 20 -22.31 -0.70 0.93
CA CYS A 20 -23.18 0.38 0.41
C CYS A 20 -23.35 1.49 1.44
N LYS A 21 -23.24 2.73 0.98
CA LYS A 21 -23.41 3.95 1.80
C LYS A 21 -24.24 4.96 1.05
N PRO A 22 -25.10 5.75 1.72
CA PRO A 22 -25.80 6.87 1.07
C PRO A 22 -24.78 7.86 0.51
N LYS A 23 -25.12 8.54 -0.58
CA LYS A 23 -24.20 9.50 -1.27
C LYS A 23 -23.64 10.59 -0.35
N SER A 24 -24.41 11.01 0.66
CA SER A 24 -23.97 11.99 1.67
C SER A 24 -22.79 11.48 2.52
N GLU A 25 -22.60 10.15 2.60
CA GLU A 25 -21.53 9.51 3.37
C GLU A 25 -20.36 9.04 2.51
N HIS A 26 -20.45 9.20 1.18
CA HIS A 26 -19.35 8.81 0.28
C HIS A 26 -18.07 9.57 0.61
N ASN A 27 -16.98 8.85 0.60
CA ASN A 27 -15.61 9.34 0.81
C ASN A 27 -14.71 8.87 -0.33
N ILE A 28 -13.52 9.45 -0.40
CA ILE A 28 -12.43 9.03 -1.26
C ILE A 28 -11.35 8.44 -0.36
N GLY A 29 -10.93 7.21 -0.65
CA GLY A 29 -9.78 6.57 -0.01
C GLY A 29 -8.55 6.60 -0.91
N ILE A 30 -7.39 6.48 -0.30
CA ILE A 30 -6.10 6.42 -1.00
C ILE A 30 -5.20 5.36 -0.37
N GLU A 31 -4.56 4.59 -1.22
CA GLU A 31 -3.37 3.79 -0.90
C GLU A 31 -2.22 4.38 -1.72
N TYR A 32 -1.16 4.81 -1.03
CA TYR A 32 -0.06 5.53 -1.65
C TYR A 32 1.26 4.83 -1.36
N GLU A 33 1.78 4.14 -2.36
CA GLU A 33 3.05 3.44 -2.30
C GLU A 33 4.20 4.33 -2.77
N ARG A 34 5.38 4.16 -2.14
CA ARG A 34 6.62 4.85 -2.51
C ARG A 34 7.79 3.91 -2.40
N LEU A 35 8.76 4.10 -3.28
CA LEU A 35 9.99 3.32 -3.34
C LEU A 35 11.04 3.89 -2.36
N PRO A 36 11.37 3.18 -1.26
CA PRO A 36 12.44 3.60 -0.37
C PRO A 36 13.81 3.28 -0.99
N ILE A 37 14.70 4.25 -1.01
CA ILE A 37 16.08 4.07 -1.46
C ILE A 37 17.06 4.60 -0.42
N PHE A 38 18.24 4.01 -0.35
CA PHE A 38 19.36 4.61 0.36
C PHE A 38 19.87 5.83 -0.43
N SER A 39 19.85 7.02 0.18
CA SER A 39 20.16 8.30 -0.47
C SER A 39 21.55 8.34 -1.11
N VAL A 40 22.54 7.64 -0.51
CA VAL A 40 23.93 7.62 -1.00
C VAL A 40 24.10 6.70 -2.21
N THR A 41 23.45 5.53 -2.21
CA THR A 41 23.64 4.50 -3.25
C THR A 41 22.54 4.49 -4.30
N SER A 42 21.42 5.15 -4.02
CA SER A 42 20.17 5.11 -4.81
C SER A 42 19.61 3.70 -5.02
N LYS A 43 20.13 2.69 -4.31
CA LYS A 43 19.58 1.32 -4.32
C LYS A 43 18.40 1.23 -3.37
N THR A 44 17.48 0.34 -3.66
CA THR A 44 16.33 0.05 -2.78
C THR A 44 16.80 -0.24 -1.35
N ALA A 45 16.20 0.43 -0.36
CA ALA A 45 16.45 0.17 1.04
C ALA A 45 15.87 -1.20 1.41
N ASP A 46 16.69 -2.06 1.97
CA ASP A 46 16.27 -3.40 2.36
C ASP A 46 15.50 -3.41 3.70
N TYR A 47 14.88 -4.55 3.98
CA TYR A 47 14.10 -4.71 5.20
C TYR A 47 14.97 -4.85 6.45
N GLY A 48 16.05 -5.63 6.39
CA GLY A 48 16.69 -6.23 7.58
C GLY A 48 18.03 -5.65 8.02
N SER A 49 18.66 -4.76 7.22
CA SER A 49 19.92 -4.15 7.63
C SER A 49 19.76 -3.19 8.81
N GLU A 50 20.86 -2.78 9.43
CA GLU A 50 20.89 -1.84 10.54
C GLU A 50 20.18 -0.54 10.20
N PHE A 51 20.36 -0.03 9.00
CA PHE A 51 19.69 1.17 8.48
C PHE A 51 18.48 0.84 7.58
N GLY A 52 17.96 -0.39 7.67
CA GLY A 52 16.86 -0.87 6.86
C GLY A 52 15.48 -0.44 7.38
N ILE A 53 14.47 -0.77 6.57
CA ILE A 53 13.07 -0.34 6.79
C ILE A 53 12.48 -0.88 8.11
N CYS A 54 12.86 -2.08 8.56
CA CYS A 54 12.38 -2.60 9.83
C CYS A 54 12.78 -1.73 11.02
N ASN A 55 14.01 -1.23 11.02
CA ASN A 55 14.48 -0.34 12.09
C ASN A 55 13.91 1.08 11.96
N PHE A 56 13.68 1.56 10.74
CA PHE A 56 12.89 2.78 10.53
C PHE A 56 11.49 2.63 11.16
N LEU A 57 10.75 1.55 10.86
CA LEU A 57 9.41 1.32 11.44
C LEU A 57 9.43 1.28 12.97
N ARG A 58 10.44 0.64 13.58
CA ARG A 58 10.58 0.60 15.04
C ARG A 58 10.74 1.99 15.65
N ASN A 59 11.59 2.82 15.04
CA ASN A 59 11.83 4.19 15.53
C ASN A 59 10.59 5.05 15.32
N PHE A 60 9.95 4.97 14.16
CA PHE A 60 8.74 5.71 13.87
C PHE A 60 7.60 5.35 14.85
N ALA A 61 7.38 4.06 15.10
CA ALA A 61 6.39 3.59 16.06
C ALA A 61 6.64 4.15 17.47
N LYS A 62 7.90 4.15 17.91
CA LYS A 62 8.29 4.65 19.23
C LYS A 62 8.11 6.16 19.38
N GLU A 63 8.50 6.94 18.36
CA GLU A 63 8.49 8.40 18.42
C GLU A 63 7.09 8.99 18.22
N GLU A 64 6.30 8.37 17.32
CA GLU A 64 4.98 8.87 16.93
C GLU A 64 3.83 8.09 17.58
N ASN A 65 4.14 7.13 18.48
CA ASN A 65 3.17 6.31 19.21
C ASN A 65 2.22 5.53 18.28
N TRP A 66 2.81 4.71 17.40
CA TRP A 66 2.10 3.80 16.52
C TRP A 66 2.23 2.35 17.00
N ASP A 67 1.19 1.56 16.80
CA ASP A 67 1.19 0.11 17.06
C ASP A 67 1.83 -0.66 15.91
N TYR A 68 2.50 -1.77 16.22
CA TYR A 68 3.03 -2.67 15.20
C TYR A 68 1.93 -3.49 14.53
N ILE A 69 2.07 -3.68 13.21
CA ILE A 69 1.42 -4.75 12.46
C ILE A 69 2.50 -5.80 12.23
N THR A 70 2.25 -7.05 12.66
CA THR A 70 3.24 -8.13 12.55
C THR A 70 2.70 -9.32 11.75
N ASP A 71 3.61 -10.03 11.09
CA ASP A 71 3.40 -11.38 10.54
C ASP A 71 4.41 -12.30 11.24
N ASP A 72 3.91 -13.23 12.04
CA ASP A 72 4.67 -13.91 13.09
C ASP A 72 5.37 -12.88 14.01
N TYR A 73 6.71 -12.85 14.00
CA TYR A 73 7.52 -11.92 14.81
C TYR A 73 8.07 -10.74 13.99
N ASN A 74 7.76 -10.67 12.70
CA ASN A 74 8.29 -9.65 11.81
C ASN A 74 7.36 -8.44 11.76
N ILE A 75 7.90 -7.25 11.91
CA ILE A 75 7.15 -6.00 11.77
C ILE A 75 6.95 -5.75 10.28
N ILE A 76 5.71 -5.81 9.81
CA ILE A 76 5.34 -5.61 8.40
C ILE A 76 4.59 -4.31 8.15
N GLY A 77 4.42 -3.51 9.18
CA GLY A 77 3.76 -2.22 9.12
C GLY A 77 3.45 -1.66 10.49
N LEU A 78 2.78 -0.53 10.48
CA LEU A 78 2.33 0.21 11.66
C LEU A 78 0.88 0.64 11.46
N LYS A 79 0.17 0.85 12.57
CA LYS A 79 -1.20 1.36 12.57
C LYS A 79 -1.42 2.38 13.68
N GLN A 80 -2.27 3.36 13.41
CA GLN A 80 -2.75 4.31 14.40
C GLN A 80 -4.21 4.67 14.08
N VAL A 81 -5.14 4.24 14.94
CA VAL A 81 -6.60 4.42 14.79
C VAL A 81 -7.13 3.90 13.44
N HIS A 82 -7.06 4.70 12.39
CA HIS A 82 -7.58 4.38 11.05
C HIS A 82 -6.53 4.45 9.94
N ASP A 83 -5.34 4.94 10.25
CA ASP A 83 -4.25 5.09 9.30
C ASP A 83 -3.26 3.95 9.45
N THR A 84 -2.66 3.50 8.35
CA THR A 84 -1.61 2.49 8.36
C THR A 84 -0.42 2.92 7.51
N VAL A 85 0.75 2.47 7.93
CA VAL A 85 2.00 2.49 7.16
C VAL A 85 2.41 1.04 6.99
N THR A 86 2.23 0.46 5.83
CA THR A 86 2.51 -0.95 5.56
C THR A 86 3.67 -1.13 4.59
N LEU A 87 4.16 -2.36 4.49
CA LEU A 87 5.21 -2.71 3.56
C LEU A 87 4.66 -3.65 2.48
N GLU A 88 4.94 -3.29 1.24
CA GLU A 88 4.72 -4.08 0.07
C GLU A 88 5.92 -5.03 -0.21
N PRO A 89 5.82 -6.04 -1.12
CA PRO A 89 6.78 -7.14 -1.21
C PRO A 89 8.25 -6.76 -1.31
N GLY A 90 8.58 -5.66 -1.98
CA GLY A 90 9.94 -5.15 -2.16
C GLY A 90 10.33 -4.03 -1.20
N CYS A 91 9.71 -3.95 -0.03
CA CYS A 91 9.86 -2.86 0.96
C CYS A 91 9.21 -1.53 0.56
N GLN A 92 8.41 -1.45 -0.51
CA GLN A 92 7.68 -0.24 -0.81
C GLN A 92 6.87 0.16 0.43
N ILE A 93 6.95 1.45 0.79
CA ILE A 93 6.21 2.00 1.92
C ILE A 93 4.85 2.47 1.43
N GLU A 94 3.80 1.81 1.89
CA GLU A 94 2.41 2.15 1.59
C GLU A 94 1.79 2.95 2.72
N LEU A 95 1.12 4.02 2.38
CA LEU A 95 0.26 4.78 3.28
C LEU A 95 -1.20 4.49 2.92
N SER A 96 -1.95 3.86 3.81
CA SER A 96 -3.40 3.75 3.71
C SER A 96 -4.02 4.68 4.75
N ILE A 97 -4.68 5.73 4.30
CA ILE A 97 -5.19 6.82 5.15
C ILE A 97 -6.70 6.73 5.24
N LYS A 98 -7.24 7.05 6.41
CA LYS A 98 -8.69 7.13 6.60
C LYS A 98 -9.32 7.93 5.45
N PRO A 99 -10.34 7.36 4.78
CA PRO A 99 -11.03 8.04 3.69
C PRO A 99 -11.63 9.40 4.12
N GLU A 100 -11.59 10.39 3.23
CA GLU A 100 -12.06 11.76 3.47
C GLU A 100 -13.03 12.20 2.37
N LYS A 101 -13.70 13.34 2.63
CA LYS A 101 -14.68 13.91 1.68
C LYS A 101 -14.01 14.53 0.46
N THR A 102 -12.82 15.07 0.62
CA THR A 102 -12.11 15.82 -0.41
C THR A 102 -10.67 15.38 -0.58
N ILE A 103 -10.12 15.64 -1.76
CA ILE A 103 -8.69 15.40 -2.05
C ILE A 103 -7.80 16.29 -1.19
N ASP A 104 -8.23 17.51 -0.87
CA ASP A 104 -7.45 18.45 -0.04
C ASP A 104 -7.31 17.93 1.40
N GLU A 105 -8.36 17.32 1.95
CA GLU A 105 -8.30 16.66 3.26
C GLU A 105 -7.34 15.47 3.25
N LEU A 106 -7.41 14.61 2.22
CA LEU A 106 -6.46 13.50 2.04
C LEU A 106 -5.03 14.02 1.94
N LYS A 107 -4.80 15.03 1.10
CA LYS A 107 -3.49 15.66 0.93
C LYS A 107 -2.94 16.20 2.24
N SER A 108 -3.75 16.90 3.01
CA SER A 108 -3.36 17.45 4.32
C SER A 108 -2.89 16.34 5.28
N LYS A 109 -3.56 15.19 5.28
CA LYS A 109 -3.17 14.04 6.10
C LYS A 109 -1.86 13.40 5.62
N ILE A 110 -1.69 13.22 4.31
CA ILE A 110 -0.44 12.74 3.73
C ILE A 110 0.72 13.67 4.10
N ASP A 111 0.53 14.98 3.96
CA ASP A 111 1.55 15.98 4.29
C ASP A 111 1.91 15.96 5.79
N LYS A 112 0.91 15.78 6.67
CA LYS A 112 1.14 15.61 8.11
C LYS A 112 1.98 14.36 8.39
N LEU A 113 1.62 13.23 7.82
CA LEU A 113 2.33 11.96 8.00
C LEU A 113 3.76 12.03 7.43
N ASN A 114 3.92 12.67 6.28
CA ASN A 114 5.25 12.93 5.72
C ASN A 114 6.13 13.77 6.65
N LYS A 115 5.59 14.81 7.28
CA LYS A 115 6.32 15.63 8.26
C LYS A 115 6.82 14.82 9.46
N GLN A 116 6.10 13.78 9.86
CA GLN A 116 6.51 12.86 10.91
C GLN A 116 7.56 11.85 10.40
N MET A 117 7.37 11.30 9.20
CA MET A 117 8.23 10.23 8.65
C MET A 117 9.60 10.72 8.19
N TYR A 118 9.67 11.84 7.45
CA TYR A 118 10.90 12.27 6.80
C TYR A 118 12.07 12.55 7.77
N PRO A 119 11.89 13.17 8.95
CA PRO A 119 13.00 13.36 9.89
C PRO A 119 13.62 12.04 10.33
N ILE A 120 12.78 10.99 10.48
CA ILE A 120 13.24 9.66 10.88
C ILE A 120 13.92 8.96 9.71
N LEU A 121 13.30 8.94 8.53
CA LEU A 121 13.89 8.38 7.30
C LEU A 121 15.27 8.96 7.02
N ASN A 122 15.42 10.27 7.15
CA ASN A 122 16.70 10.96 6.94
C ASN A 122 17.81 10.47 7.89
N ARG A 123 17.50 10.12 9.14
CA ARG A 123 18.47 9.53 10.08
C ARG A 123 18.96 8.16 9.63
N PHE A 124 18.13 7.43 8.89
CA PHE A 124 18.47 6.13 8.28
C PHE A 124 19.11 6.30 6.88
N GLY A 125 19.28 7.52 6.40
CA GLY A 125 19.78 7.79 5.05
C GLY A 125 18.84 7.30 3.96
N ILE A 126 17.52 7.25 4.23
CA ILE A 126 16.51 6.78 3.31
C ILE A 126 15.73 7.95 2.71
N SER A 127 15.59 7.92 1.38
CA SER A 127 14.68 8.80 0.62
C SER A 127 13.54 7.99 0.03
N LEU A 128 12.36 8.59 -0.11
CA LEU A 128 11.20 8.00 -0.76
C LEU A 128 11.03 8.58 -2.16
N LEU A 129 11.03 7.72 -3.18
CA LEU A 129 10.77 8.11 -4.56
C LEU A 129 9.29 7.98 -4.89
N ASN A 130 8.75 8.98 -5.58
CA ASN A 130 7.39 8.99 -6.13
C ASN A 130 7.39 8.51 -7.59
N TYR A 131 8.07 7.39 -7.85
CA TYR A 131 8.17 6.77 -9.17
C TYR A 131 7.34 5.49 -9.21
N GLY A 132 6.76 5.21 -10.35
CA GLY A 132 5.98 3.98 -10.55
C GLY A 132 6.85 2.72 -10.66
N VAL A 133 8.14 2.87 -10.96
CA VAL A 133 9.09 1.76 -11.11
C VAL A 133 10.44 2.15 -10.50
N SER A 134 11.10 1.18 -9.85
CA SER A 134 12.45 1.35 -9.31
C SER A 134 13.45 1.70 -10.43
N PRO A 135 14.19 2.82 -10.33
CA PRO A 135 15.06 3.26 -11.42
C PRO A 135 16.37 2.48 -11.52
N LEU A 136 16.86 1.88 -10.45
CA LEU A 136 18.17 1.24 -10.41
C LEU A 136 18.16 -0.19 -9.89
N SER A 137 17.32 -0.50 -8.91
CA SER A 137 17.25 -1.85 -8.35
C SER A 137 16.22 -2.68 -9.10
N THR A 138 16.54 -3.94 -9.35
CA THR A 138 15.64 -4.89 -10.00
C THR A 138 15.20 -5.98 -9.03
N HIS A 139 14.14 -6.70 -9.37
CA HIS A 139 13.65 -7.86 -8.59
C HIS A 139 14.76 -8.86 -8.24
N LYS A 140 15.85 -8.94 -9.04
CA LYS A 140 16.99 -9.81 -8.77
C LYS A 140 17.82 -9.36 -7.56
N SER A 141 17.77 -8.06 -7.23
CA SER A 141 18.51 -7.48 -6.10
C SER A 141 17.60 -7.05 -4.94
N ILE A 142 16.29 -6.98 -5.17
CA ILE A 142 15.32 -6.62 -4.14
C ILE A 142 14.79 -7.91 -3.49
N ASN A 143 15.07 -8.09 -2.21
CA ASN A 143 14.55 -9.22 -1.44
C ASN A 143 13.09 -9.00 -1.03
N LEU A 144 12.32 -10.10 -0.95
CA LEU A 144 10.99 -10.06 -0.34
C LEU A 144 11.09 -9.78 1.15
N ILE A 145 10.21 -8.95 1.66
CA ILE A 145 10.04 -8.79 3.10
C ILE A 145 9.52 -10.11 3.73
N PRO A 146 9.76 -10.36 5.01
CA PRO A 146 9.35 -11.58 5.70
C PRO A 146 7.85 -11.59 6.03
N LYS A 147 6.99 -11.49 5.00
CA LYS A 147 5.53 -11.60 5.07
C LYS A 147 5.11 -12.85 4.33
N ARG A 148 4.50 -13.80 5.06
CA ARG A 148 4.13 -15.12 4.54
C ARG A 148 3.33 -15.06 3.24
N ARG A 149 2.38 -14.13 3.16
CA ARG A 149 1.56 -13.93 1.94
C ARG A 149 2.43 -13.69 0.70
N TYR A 150 3.48 -12.89 0.81
CA TYR A 150 4.32 -12.53 -0.34
C TYR A 150 5.20 -13.68 -0.83
N HIS A 151 5.67 -14.52 0.07
CA HIS A 151 6.38 -15.75 -0.30
C HIS A 151 5.46 -16.75 -1.01
N ILE A 152 4.19 -16.84 -0.60
CA ILE A 152 3.18 -17.63 -1.31
C ILE A 152 2.91 -17.03 -2.68
N MET A 153 2.68 -15.73 -2.77
CA MET A 153 2.44 -15.04 -4.05
C MET A 153 3.60 -15.24 -5.04
N ALA A 154 4.84 -15.03 -4.60
CA ALA A 154 6.03 -15.22 -5.44
C ALA A 154 6.15 -16.65 -5.98
N LYS A 155 5.65 -17.65 -5.25
CA LYS A 155 5.64 -19.03 -5.69
C LYS A 155 4.54 -19.35 -6.73
N TYR A 156 3.39 -18.69 -6.63
CA TYR A 156 2.19 -19.05 -7.41
C TYR A 156 1.82 -18.03 -8.50
N LEU A 157 2.32 -16.81 -8.39
CA LEU A 157 2.18 -15.83 -9.47
C LEU A 157 3.27 -16.12 -10.51
N TRP A 158 2.85 -16.58 -11.65
CA TRP A 158 3.76 -16.88 -12.76
C TRP A 158 3.38 -15.99 -13.96
N GLY A 159 4.40 -15.36 -14.45
CA GLY A 159 4.36 -14.46 -15.58
C GLY A 159 5.71 -13.75 -15.66
N ILE A 160 6.09 -13.33 -16.84
CA ILE A 160 7.40 -12.71 -17.09
C ILE A 160 7.64 -11.48 -16.19
N LEU A 161 6.58 -10.77 -15.83
CA LEU A 161 6.64 -9.53 -15.05
C LEU A 161 6.11 -9.66 -13.61
N SER A 162 5.79 -10.86 -13.13
CA SER A 162 5.23 -11.03 -11.78
C SER A 162 6.18 -10.55 -10.68
N ASP A 163 7.45 -10.90 -10.75
CA ASP A 163 8.47 -10.44 -9.82
C ASP A 163 8.77 -8.95 -9.94
N VAL A 164 8.74 -8.40 -11.15
CA VAL A 164 8.87 -6.96 -11.41
C VAL A 164 7.72 -6.23 -10.72
N MET A 165 6.47 -6.63 -10.98
CA MET A 165 5.28 -6.03 -10.38
C MET A 165 5.35 -6.09 -8.85
N MET A 166 5.75 -7.21 -8.26
CA MET A 166 5.81 -7.35 -6.81
C MET A 166 6.90 -6.51 -6.14
N ARG A 167 8.08 -6.35 -6.76
CA ARG A 167 9.26 -5.83 -6.08
C ARG A 167 9.77 -4.50 -6.60
N GLU A 168 9.45 -4.13 -7.85
CA GLU A 168 10.01 -2.95 -8.49
C GLU A 168 9.01 -1.81 -8.63
N THR A 169 7.69 -2.09 -8.51
CA THR A 169 6.66 -1.09 -8.76
C THR A 169 6.10 -0.47 -7.48
N ALA A 170 5.60 0.75 -7.61
CA ALA A 170 4.82 1.44 -6.59
C ALA A 170 3.68 2.19 -7.27
N GLY A 171 2.49 2.13 -6.69
CA GLY A 171 1.29 2.71 -7.26
C GLY A 171 0.57 3.68 -6.34
N VAL A 172 -0.40 4.38 -6.90
CA VAL A 172 -1.41 5.12 -6.17
C VAL A 172 -2.75 4.51 -6.50
N GLN A 173 -3.47 4.04 -5.48
CA GLN A 173 -4.79 3.47 -5.64
C GLN A 173 -5.83 4.43 -5.06
N CYS A 174 -6.91 4.66 -5.81
CA CYS A 174 -8.03 5.48 -5.38
C CYS A 174 -9.25 4.59 -5.13
N CYS A 175 -9.77 4.62 -3.91
CA CYS A 175 -10.97 3.91 -3.52
C CYS A 175 -12.15 4.89 -3.47
N ILE A 176 -13.28 4.51 -4.08
CA ILE A 176 -14.51 5.30 -4.07
C ILE A 176 -15.68 4.48 -3.54
N ASP A 177 -16.48 5.10 -2.69
CA ASP A 177 -17.68 4.47 -2.14
C ASP A 177 -18.79 4.34 -3.21
N PHE A 178 -19.77 3.46 -2.95
CA PHE A 178 -20.95 3.28 -3.79
C PHE A 178 -22.22 3.15 -2.94
N GLU A 179 -23.35 3.58 -3.52
CA GLU A 179 -24.64 3.63 -2.81
C GLU A 179 -25.38 2.29 -2.86
N ASN A 180 -25.34 1.62 -4.01
CA ASN A 180 -26.04 0.38 -4.28
C ASN A 180 -25.39 -0.35 -5.44
N GLU A 181 -25.95 -1.49 -5.86
CA GLU A 181 -25.45 -2.33 -6.94
C GLU A 181 -25.37 -1.58 -8.28
N ASP A 182 -26.39 -0.81 -8.62
CA ASP A 182 -26.45 -0.07 -9.89
C ASP A 182 -25.36 1.02 -9.93
N ASP A 183 -25.19 1.77 -8.85
CA ASP A 183 -24.13 2.78 -8.71
C ASP A 183 -22.72 2.15 -8.77
N ALA A 184 -22.53 1.00 -8.10
CA ALA A 184 -21.29 0.25 -8.17
C ALA A 184 -20.98 -0.21 -9.61
N MET A 185 -21.96 -0.74 -10.32
CA MET A 185 -21.82 -1.21 -11.69
C MET A 185 -21.54 -0.06 -12.67
N GLU A 186 -22.17 1.10 -12.49
CA GLU A 186 -21.91 2.28 -13.30
C GLU A 186 -20.47 2.78 -13.07
N LYS A 187 -20.04 2.93 -11.83
CA LYS A 187 -18.66 3.32 -11.49
C LYS A 187 -17.64 2.32 -12.06
N PHE A 188 -17.90 1.04 -11.96
CA PHE A 188 -17.05 0.00 -12.55
C PHE A 188 -16.95 0.11 -14.07
N ARG A 189 -18.07 0.35 -14.77
CA ARG A 189 -18.09 0.56 -16.22
C ARG A 189 -17.30 1.81 -16.63
N VAL A 190 -17.47 2.90 -15.88
CA VAL A 190 -16.74 4.15 -16.14
C VAL A 190 -15.24 3.93 -15.92
N ALA A 191 -14.83 3.31 -14.82
CA ALA A 191 -13.43 3.01 -14.53
C ALA A 191 -12.79 2.17 -15.65
N ASN A 192 -13.48 1.12 -16.12
CA ASN A 192 -12.99 0.31 -17.24
C ASN A 192 -12.83 1.11 -18.55
N LYS A 193 -13.76 2.02 -18.86
CA LYS A 193 -13.66 2.90 -20.04
C LYS A 193 -12.52 3.91 -19.91
N LEU A 194 -12.20 4.35 -18.71
CA LEU A 194 -11.10 5.26 -18.43
C LEU A 194 -9.73 4.60 -18.45
N THR A 195 -9.65 3.27 -18.31
CA THR A 195 -8.37 2.53 -18.20
C THR A 195 -7.35 2.91 -19.28
N PRO A 196 -7.66 2.95 -20.60
CA PRO A 196 -6.65 3.29 -21.59
C PRO A 196 -6.15 4.74 -21.48
N PHE A 197 -7.01 5.66 -21.07
CA PHE A 197 -6.63 7.06 -20.85
C PHE A 197 -5.74 7.19 -19.62
N MET A 198 -6.10 6.55 -18.52
CA MET A 198 -5.31 6.55 -17.31
C MET A 198 -3.93 5.90 -17.54
N THR A 199 -3.90 4.79 -18.27
CA THR A 199 -2.64 4.15 -18.66
C THR A 199 -1.75 5.10 -19.44
N ALA A 200 -2.30 5.83 -20.43
CA ALA A 200 -1.54 6.79 -21.21
C ALA A 200 -1.08 8.01 -20.40
N MET A 201 -1.90 8.50 -19.47
CA MET A 201 -1.59 9.67 -18.64
C MET A 201 -0.51 9.39 -17.59
N PHE A 202 -0.46 8.17 -17.06
CA PHE A 202 0.44 7.78 -15.97
C PHE A 202 1.54 6.79 -16.43
N ALA A 203 1.68 6.55 -17.72
CA ALA A 203 2.81 5.79 -18.27
C ALA A 203 4.13 6.55 -18.02
N ASN A 204 5.13 5.83 -17.53
CA ASN A 204 6.50 6.31 -17.36
C ASN A 204 7.36 5.87 -18.53
#